data_a302820a34244b492db34442e0ea8994
#
_entry.id   a302820a34244b492db34442e0ea8994
#
_cell.length_a   1.000
_cell.length_b   1.000
_cell.length_c   1.000
_cell.angle_alpha   90.00
_cell.angle_beta   90.00
_cell.angle_gamma   90.00
#
_symmetry.space_group_name_H-M   'P 1'
#
loop_
_entity.id
_entity.type
_entity.pdbx_description
1 polymer ?
#
loop_
_entity_poly.entity_id
_entity_poly.type
_entity_poly.pdbx_seq_one_letter_code
_entity_poly.pdbx_strand_id
1 'polypeptide(L)' 'MTNAVAGEVVLAVNGAERRVPEGWSVADLLASLELDARTVVIERNGTILRDRSSFASIELVPDDSIEIVHFVGGG' A
#
# COMPACT_ATOMS: atom_id res chain seq x y z
N MET A 1 8.36 -7.91 -23.74
CA MET A 1 8.26 -6.45 -23.64
C MET A 1 7.33 -6.06 -22.49
N THR A 2 7.79 -5.19 -21.67
CA THR A 2 6.96 -4.72 -20.59
C THR A 2 5.88 -3.77 -21.09
N ASN A 3 4.72 -3.84 -20.47
CA ASN A 3 3.63 -2.93 -20.76
C ASN A 3 3.47 -1.86 -19.68
N ALA A 4 4.49 -1.73 -18.87
CA ALA A 4 4.44 -0.71 -17.82
C ALA A 4 4.36 0.67 -18.45
N VAL A 5 3.43 1.47 -17.99
CA VAL A 5 3.31 2.86 -18.41
C VAL A 5 4.37 3.65 -17.64
N ALA A 6 5.09 4.52 -18.36
CA ALA A 6 6.09 5.37 -17.71
C ALA A 6 5.42 6.12 -16.56
N GLY A 7 6.06 6.13 -15.41
CA GLY A 7 5.54 6.81 -14.24
C GLY A 7 4.56 6.02 -13.40
N GLU A 8 4.38 4.73 -13.70
CA GLU A 8 3.50 3.88 -12.91
C GLU A 8 4.24 2.69 -12.34
N VAL A 9 3.77 2.22 -11.19
CA VAL A 9 4.27 1.03 -10.52
C VAL A 9 3.12 0.05 -10.42
N VAL A 10 3.37 -1.22 -10.77
CA VAL A 10 2.38 -2.28 -10.66
C VAL A 10 2.69 -3.10 -9.41
N LEU A 11 1.69 -3.25 -8.55
CA LEU A 11 1.83 -4.00 -7.31
C LEU A 11 0.53 -4.75 -7.05
N ALA A 12 0.50 -5.54 -5.97
CA ALA A 12 -0.71 -6.26 -5.57
C ALA A 12 -1.22 -5.67 -4.26
N VAL A 13 -2.52 -5.43 -4.19
CA VAL A 13 -3.18 -4.97 -2.96
C VAL A 13 -4.28 -5.96 -2.66
N ASN A 14 -4.17 -6.65 -1.54
CA ASN A 14 -5.10 -7.71 -1.14
C ASN A 14 -5.31 -8.72 -2.26
N GLY A 15 -4.21 -9.09 -2.92
CA GLY A 15 -4.21 -10.10 -3.96
C GLY A 15 -4.64 -9.62 -5.33
N ALA A 16 -5.00 -8.36 -5.49
CA ALA A 16 -5.42 -7.82 -6.78
C ALA A 16 -4.37 -6.87 -7.32
N GLU A 17 -4.11 -6.96 -8.62
CA GLU A 17 -3.17 -6.07 -9.26
C GLU A 17 -3.69 -4.63 -9.21
N ARG A 18 -2.79 -3.70 -8.92
CA ARG A 18 -3.10 -2.28 -8.88
C ARG A 18 -1.94 -1.48 -9.42
N ARG A 19 -2.25 -0.43 -10.16
CA ARG A 19 -1.25 0.49 -10.70
C ARG A 19 -1.34 1.80 -9.97
N VAL A 20 -0.19 2.30 -9.52
CA VAL A 20 -0.13 3.56 -8.80
C VAL A 20 0.96 4.42 -9.42
N PRO A 21 0.89 5.74 -9.26
CA PRO A 21 1.96 6.59 -9.74
C PRO A 21 3.29 6.25 -9.06
N GLU A 22 4.35 6.35 -9.84
CA GLU A 22 5.69 6.16 -9.32
C GLU A 22 5.96 7.20 -8.24
N GLY A 23 6.61 6.77 -7.15
CA GLY A 23 6.91 7.68 -6.05
C GLY A 23 5.88 7.67 -4.93
N TRP A 24 4.76 7.00 -5.14
CA TRP A 24 3.75 6.92 -4.08
C TRP A 24 4.29 6.16 -2.87
N SER A 25 3.87 6.60 -1.71
CA SER A 25 4.15 5.92 -0.45
C SER A 25 2.96 5.07 -0.04
N VAL A 26 3.15 4.29 1.04
CA VAL A 26 2.05 3.55 1.66
C VAL A 26 0.93 4.52 2.06
N ALA A 27 1.30 5.69 2.59
CA ALA A 27 0.30 6.69 2.98
C ALA A 27 -0.52 7.16 1.77
N ASP A 28 0.14 7.34 0.61
CA ASP A 28 -0.57 7.76 -0.60
C ASP A 28 -1.57 6.70 -1.04
N LEU A 29 -1.19 5.43 -0.95
CA LEU A 29 -2.09 4.34 -1.29
C LEU A 29 -3.31 4.35 -0.40
N LEU A 30 -3.12 4.47 0.91
CA LEU A 30 -4.25 4.50 1.85
C LEU A 30 -5.16 5.68 1.55
N ALA A 31 -4.59 6.84 1.26
CA ALA A 31 -5.39 8.02 0.95
C ALA A 31 -6.23 7.79 -0.31
N SER A 32 -5.65 7.16 -1.32
CA SER A 32 -6.37 6.89 -2.56
C SER A 32 -7.52 5.92 -2.36
N LEU A 33 -7.43 5.07 -1.35
CA LEU A 33 -8.48 4.12 -1.01
C LEU A 33 -9.43 4.68 0.04
N GLU A 34 -9.22 5.92 0.46
CA GLU A 34 -10.02 6.60 1.48
C GLU A 34 -9.99 5.84 2.80
N LEU A 35 -8.82 5.31 3.15
CA LEU A 35 -8.62 4.56 4.38
C LEU A 35 -7.80 5.39 5.36
N ASP A 36 -8.21 5.32 6.64
CA ASP A 36 -7.47 5.97 7.73
C ASP A 36 -6.43 4.99 8.25
N ALA A 37 -5.17 5.40 8.26
CA ALA A 37 -4.08 4.54 8.72
C ALA A 37 -4.32 4.00 10.13
N ARG A 38 -5.07 4.74 10.96
CA ARG A 38 -5.34 4.33 12.34
C ARG A 38 -6.32 3.17 12.43
N THR A 39 -7.00 2.84 11.35
CA THR A 39 -8.04 1.82 11.36
C THR A 39 -7.63 0.53 10.65
N VAL A 40 -6.40 0.46 10.18
CA VAL A 40 -5.95 -0.70 9.41
C VAL A 40 -4.61 -1.19 9.90
N VAL A 41 -4.34 -2.47 9.61
CA VAL A 41 -3.02 -3.07 9.73
C VAL A 41 -2.52 -3.29 8.31
N ILE A 42 -1.30 -2.89 8.06
CA ILE A 42 -0.66 -3.05 6.74
C ILE A 42 0.44 -4.09 6.85
N GLU A 43 0.42 -5.04 5.94
CA GLU A 43 1.50 -6.00 5.78
C GLU A 43 2.11 -5.76 4.40
N ARG A 44 3.42 -5.64 4.35
CA ARG A 44 4.13 -5.46 3.09
C ARG A 44 5.10 -6.61 2.91
N ASN A 45 4.88 -7.39 1.86
CA ASN A 45 5.72 -8.54 1.54
C ASN A 45 5.92 -9.45 2.75
N GLY A 46 4.86 -9.69 3.50
CA GLY A 46 4.88 -10.57 4.65
C GLY A 46 5.30 -9.94 5.95
N THR A 47 5.64 -8.66 5.96
CA THR A 47 6.09 -7.97 7.17
C THR A 47 5.06 -6.91 7.57
N ILE A 48 4.62 -6.96 8.81
CA ILE A 48 3.67 -5.96 9.32
C ILE A 48 4.40 -4.65 9.53
N LEU A 49 3.84 -3.57 8.99
CA LEU A 49 4.39 -2.23 9.15
C LEU A 49 3.79 -1.64 10.42
N ARG A 50 4.57 -1.64 11.49
CA ARG A 50 4.04 -1.29 12.82
C ARG A 50 4.03 0.20 13.09
N ASP A 51 4.94 0.95 12.48
CA ASP A 51 5.06 2.37 12.75
C ASP A 51 4.27 3.15 11.72
N ARG A 52 3.06 3.57 12.10
CA ARG A 52 2.18 4.29 11.20
C ARG A 52 2.77 5.64 10.77
N SER A 53 3.63 6.21 11.60
CA SER A 53 4.23 7.49 11.24
C SER A 53 5.23 7.34 10.09
N SER A 54 5.66 6.13 9.78
CA SER A 54 6.59 5.88 8.69
C SER A 54 5.90 5.68 7.35
N PHE A 55 4.56 5.55 7.32
CA PHE A 55 3.85 5.21 6.08
C PHE A 55 4.12 6.22 4.96
N ALA A 56 4.28 7.49 5.30
CA ALA A 56 4.52 8.52 4.29
C ALA A 56 5.92 8.45 3.68
N SER A 57 6.83 7.74 4.32
CA SER A 57 8.21 7.62 3.82
C SER A 57 8.53 6.23 3.26
N ILE A 58 7.57 5.31 3.27
CA ILE A 58 7.77 3.99 2.68
C ILE A 58 7.28 4.03 1.25
N GLU A 59 8.22 4.04 0.31
CA GLU A 59 7.89 4.10 -1.10
C GLU A 59 7.43 2.73 -1.61
N LEU A 60 6.36 2.73 -2.40
CA LEU A 60 5.88 1.53 -3.06
C LEU A 60 6.75 1.25 -4.28
N VAL A 61 7.19 0.00 -4.44
CA VAL A 61 8.05 -0.38 -5.55
C VAL A 61 7.38 -1.50 -6.33
N PRO A 62 7.84 -1.75 -7.57
CA PRO A 62 7.21 -2.81 -8.39
C PRO A 62 7.20 -4.15 -7.66
N ASP A 63 6.10 -4.86 -7.85
CA ASP A 63 5.90 -6.22 -7.32
C ASP A 63 5.70 -6.27 -5.80
N ASP A 64 5.55 -5.13 -5.13
CA ASP A 64 5.17 -5.14 -3.72
C ASP A 64 3.83 -5.85 -3.56
N SER A 65 3.70 -6.61 -2.48
CA SER A 65 2.45 -7.24 -2.08
C SER A 65 2.00 -6.58 -0.79
N ILE A 66 0.89 -5.85 -0.87
CA ILE A 66 0.35 -5.10 0.26
C ILE A 66 -0.94 -5.78 0.70
N GLU A 67 -1.02 -6.14 1.98
CA GLU A 67 -2.24 -6.66 2.58
C GLU A 67 -2.76 -5.61 3.54
N ILE A 68 -4.02 -5.25 3.39
CA ILE A 68 -4.65 -4.24 4.24
C ILE A 68 -5.82 -4.90 4.96
N VAL A 69 -5.76 -4.89 6.28
CA VAL A 69 -6.80 -5.50 7.11
C VAL A 69 -7.37 -4.43 8.02
N HIS A 70 -8.69 -4.29 8.01
CA HIS A 70 -9.37 -3.34 8.89
C HIS A 70 -9.50 -3.92 10.29
N PHE A 71 -9.31 -3.08 11.29
CA PHE A 71 -9.73 -3.44 12.64
C PHE A 71 -11.23 -3.59 12.66
N VAL A 72 -11.70 -4.59 13.38
CA VAL A 72 -13.11 -4.79 13.58
C VAL A 72 -13.45 -4.28 14.95
N GLY A 73 -14.10 -3.17 14.98
CA GLY A 73 -14.84 -2.69 16.13
C GLY A 73 -14.12 -2.72 17.41
N GLY A 74 -13.26 -2.72 17.79
CA GLY A 74 -12.65 -2.82 19.09
C GLY A 74 -13.11 -1.81 20.09
N GLY A 75 -14.15 -1.30 19.86
CA GLY A 75 -14.77 -0.42 20.84
C GLY A 75 -14.16 0.92 20.88
#